data_6c6fd8af1aad339b08fcd02c679e2899
#
_entry.id   6c6fd8af1aad339b08fcd02c679e2899
#
_cell.length_a   1.000
_cell.length_b   1.000
_cell.length_c   1.000
_cell.angle_alpha   90.00
_cell.angle_beta   90.00
_cell.angle_gamma   90.00
#
_symmetry.space_group_name_H-M   'P 1'
#
loop_
_entity.id
_entity.type
_entity.pdbx_description
1 polymer ?
#
loop_
_entity_poly.entity_id
_entity_poly.type
_entity_poly.pdbx_seq_one_letter_code
_entity_poly.pdbx_strand_id
1 'polypeptide(L)'
;MIDGIPLGSALSRDKVIWPHTQFGIYTVKSGYYFLSQDRDLLDGRSYTPTPPKKLWKFIWSMSVPSKVRNFMWRAIKNAILVKTSLVQRKVLTEETCDQCKMQPENVLHALWSCSCLGEVWMSDQVWSFRNTMTFSNF
;
A
#
# COMPACT_ATOMS: atom_id res chain seq x y z
N MET A 1 -36.26 -10.02 28.96
CA MET A 1 -36.98 -8.75 29.17
C MET A 1 -36.85 -7.91 27.91
N ILE A 2 -37.92 -7.85 27.10
CA ILE A 2 -37.97 -7.08 25.85
C ILE A 2 -38.92 -5.85 26.05
N ASP A 3 -39.36 -5.60 27.27
CA ASP A 3 -40.42 -4.65 27.59
C ASP A 3 -40.03 -3.17 27.62
N GLY A 4 -38.83 -2.83 27.11
CA GLY A 4 -38.33 -1.44 27.11
C GLY A 4 -38.11 -0.81 25.77
N ILE A 5 -38.43 -1.47 24.66
CA ILE A 5 -38.23 -0.92 23.31
C ILE A 5 -39.49 -0.15 22.90
N PRO A 6 -39.44 1.20 22.80
CA PRO A 6 -40.60 1.95 22.32
C PRO A 6 -40.90 1.54 20.87
N LEU A 7 -42.04 0.89 20.69
CA LEU A 7 -42.54 0.61 19.34
C LEU A 7 -42.91 1.92 18.68
N GLY A 8 -42.38 2.15 17.47
CA GLY A 8 -42.77 3.28 16.65
C GLY A 8 -44.28 3.25 16.36
N SER A 9 -44.88 4.41 16.10
CA SER A 9 -46.29 4.48 15.73
C SER A 9 -46.57 3.66 14.50
N ALA A 10 -47.70 2.96 14.44
CA ALA A 10 -48.10 2.03 13.36
C ALA A 10 -48.15 2.67 11.95
N LEU A 11 -47.91 3.99 11.83
CA LEU A 11 -47.88 4.76 10.59
C LEU A 11 -46.46 5.05 10.08
N SER A 12 -45.43 4.72 10.81
CA SER A 12 -44.05 4.92 10.32
C SER A 12 -43.66 3.79 9.38
N ARG A 13 -43.37 4.12 8.14
CA ARG A 13 -42.81 3.13 7.17
C ARG A 13 -41.41 2.72 7.61
N ASP A 14 -41.11 1.45 7.47
CA ASP A 14 -39.77 0.92 7.67
C ASP A 14 -38.78 1.63 6.73
N LYS A 15 -37.66 2.05 7.29
CA LYS A 15 -36.61 2.73 6.55
C LYS A 15 -35.31 1.95 6.68
N VAL A 16 -34.69 1.68 5.54
CA VAL A 16 -33.34 1.09 5.50
C VAL A 16 -32.34 2.10 6.04
N ILE A 17 -31.61 1.72 7.07
CA ILE A 17 -30.62 2.57 7.73
C ILE A 17 -29.23 1.94 7.51
N TRP A 18 -28.26 2.77 7.11
CA TRP A 18 -26.87 2.37 7.01
C TRP A 18 -26.16 2.53 8.36
N PRO A 19 -25.77 1.42 9.05
CA PRO A 19 -25.27 1.49 10.43
C PRO A 19 -23.87 2.12 10.56
N HIS A 20 -23.14 2.29 9.47
CA HIS A 20 -21.75 2.78 9.46
C HIS A 20 -21.64 4.31 9.30
N THR A 21 -22.73 5.05 9.46
CA THR A 21 -22.72 6.51 9.48
C THR A 21 -23.63 7.04 10.59
N GLN A 22 -23.27 8.18 11.17
CA GLN A 22 -24.02 8.80 12.27
C GLN A 22 -25.49 9.10 11.91
N PHE A 23 -25.79 9.39 10.67
CA PHE A 23 -27.13 9.75 10.20
C PHE A 23 -27.87 8.58 9.53
N GLY A 24 -27.31 7.38 9.53
CA GLY A 24 -27.91 6.21 8.88
C GLY A 24 -28.00 6.29 7.35
N ILE A 25 -27.29 7.22 6.73
CA ILE A 25 -27.33 7.45 5.27
C ILE A 25 -26.11 6.78 4.63
N TYR A 26 -26.35 5.95 3.61
CA TYR A 26 -25.28 5.36 2.82
C TYR A 26 -24.57 6.44 1.99
N THR A 27 -23.25 6.43 2.03
CA THR A 27 -22.38 7.18 1.11
C THR A 27 -21.35 6.22 0.52
N VAL A 28 -20.90 6.49 -0.71
CA VAL A 28 -19.87 5.70 -1.37
C VAL A 28 -18.59 5.62 -0.49
N LYS A 29 -18.25 6.72 0.17
CA LYS A 29 -17.14 6.79 1.11
C LYS A 29 -17.31 5.83 2.28
N SER A 30 -18.48 5.80 2.91
CA SER A 30 -18.74 4.89 4.06
C SER A 30 -18.78 3.43 3.64
N GLY A 31 -19.32 3.12 2.45
CA GLY A 31 -19.30 1.78 1.88
C GLY A 31 -17.88 1.30 1.57
N TYR A 32 -17.05 2.16 0.99
CA TYR A 32 -15.65 1.86 0.73
C TYR A 32 -14.87 1.57 2.04
N TYR A 33 -15.03 2.40 3.05
CA TYR A 33 -14.37 2.17 4.35
C TYR A 33 -14.83 0.87 5.00
N PHE A 34 -16.11 0.57 4.98
CA PHE A 34 -16.65 -0.69 5.50
C PHE A 34 -16.02 -1.90 4.79
N LEU A 35 -16.03 -1.91 3.45
CA LEU A 35 -15.44 -2.99 2.67
C LEU A 35 -13.92 -3.11 2.84
N SER A 36 -13.21 -2.00 3.05
CA SER A 36 -11.77 -2.05 3.29
C SER A 36 -11.43 -2.65 4.65
N GLN A 37 -12.19 -2.32 5.71
CA GLN A 37 -12.03 -2.93 7.02
C GLN A 37 -12.34 -4.43 7.02
N ASP A 38 -13.38 -4.84 6.33
CA ASP A 38 -13.78 -6.25 6.22
C ASP A 38 -12.74 -7.07 5.44
N ARG A 39 -12.14 -6.49 4.40
CA ARG A 39 -11.03 -7.10 3.66
C ARG A 39 -9.79 -7.33 4.52
N ASP A 40 -9.44 -6.36 5.36
CA ASP A 40 -8.29 -6.46 6.24
C ASP A 40 -8.47 -7.58 7.28
N LEU A 41 -9.71 -7.87 7.68
CA LEU A 41 -10.06 -8.95 8.58
C LEU A 41 -10.10 -10.33 7.90
N LEU A 42 -10.55 -10.41 6.64
CA LEU A 42 -10.73 -11.67 5.92
C LEU A 42 -9.44 -12.19 5.28
N ASP A 43 -8.59 -11.29 4.76
CA ASP A 43 -7.40 -11.69 4.01
C ASP A 43 -6.22 -12.12 4.89
N GLY A 44 -6.28 -11.95 6.21
CA GLY A 44 -5.14 -12.23 7.10
C GLY A 44 -3.86 -11.51 6.64
N ARG A 45 -4.00 -10.57 5.72
CA ARG A 45 -2.88 -9.81 5.19
C ARG A 45 -2.35 -8.96 6.32
N SER A 46 -1.19 -9.35 6.76
CA SER A 46 -0.33 -8.56 7.62
C SER A 46 -0.49 -7.09 7.25
N TYR A 47 -1.00 -6.33 8.21
CA TYR A 47 -1.07 -4.87 8.17
C TYR A 47 0.26 -4.35 7.64
N THR A 48 0.31 -3.94 6.38
CA THR A 48 1.46 -3.18 5.91
C THR A 48 1.37 -1.84 6.63
N PRO A 49 2.30 -1.55 7.56
CA PRO A 49 2.21 -0.35 8.36
C PRO A 49 2.14 0.84 7.40
N THR A 50 1.05 1.60 7.50
CA THR A 50 0.91 2.82 6.69
C THR A 50 2.10 3.70 6.99
N PRO A 51 2.89 4.08 6.00
CA PRO A 51 4.08 4.91 6.23
C PRO A 51 3.71 6.15 7.03
N PRO A 52 4.54 6.56 7.99
CA PRO A 52 4.22 7.64 8.90
C PRO A 52 3.91 8.93 8.13
N LYS A 53 2.94 9.71 8.59
CA LYS A 53 2.55 10.99 7.97
C LYS A 53 3.74 11.93 7.73
N LYS A 54 4.78 11.84 8.58
CA LYS A 54 6.03 12.59 8.46
C LYS A 54 6.78 12.25 7.16
N LEU A 55 6.82 10.97 6.75
CA LEU A 55 7.45 10.53 5.51
C LEU A 55 6.78 11.14 4.29
N TRP A 56 5.44 11.16 4.26
CA TRP A 56 4.70 11.80 3.17
C TRP A 56 4.96 13.29 3.09
N LYS A 57 4.93 13.97 4.23
CA LYS A 57 5.26 15.39 4.28
C LYS A 57 6.68 15.66 3.77
N PHE A 58 7.65 14.82 4.15
CA PHE A 58 9.04 14.91 3.68
C PHE A 58 9.13 14.76 2.15
N ILE A 59 8.54 13.70 1.58
CA ILE A 59 8.58 13.46 0.12
C ILE A 59 7.99 14.63 -0.67
N TRP A 60 6.85 15.15 -0.21
CA TRP A 60 6.18 16.24 -0.92
C TRP A 60 6.84 17.61 -0.71
N SER A 61 7.65 17.79 0.32
CA SER A 61 8.42 19.01 0.57
C SER A 61 9.79 19.04 -0.12
N MET A 62 10.24 17.91 -0.70
CA MET A 62 11.55 17.85 -1.36
C MET A 62 11.61 18.75 -2.59
N SER A 63 12.72 19.48 -2.73
CA SER A 63 13.00 20.34 -3.89
C SER A 63 13.54 19.54 -5.09
N VAL A 64 12.74 18.56 -5.56
CA VAL A 64 13.05 17.73 -6.72
C VAL A 64 11.90 17.78 -7.73
N PRO A 65 12.15 17.47 -9.01
CA PRO A 65 11.09 17.41 -10.01
C PRO A 65 9.90 16.53 -9.57
N SER A 66 8.67 16.93 -9.93
CA SER A 66 7.45 16.21 -9.53
C SER A 66 7.43 14.74 -9.97
N LYS A 67 8.05 14.41 -11.11
CA LYS A 67 8.18 13.02 -11.57
C LYS A 67 9.00 12.15 -10.60
N VAL A 68 10.04 12.72 -9.96
CA VAL A 68 10.85 12.02 -8.95
C VAL A 68 10.04 11.78 -7.68
N ARG A 69 9.30 12.79 -7.20
CA ARG A 69 8.40 12.65 -6.04
C ARG A 69 7.34 11.58 -6.28
N ASN A 70 6.72 11.58 -7.46
CA ASN A 70 5.73 10.57 -7.85
C ASN A 70 6.35 9.17 -7.93
N PHE A 71 7.58 9.04 -8.44
CA PHE A 71 8.29 7.78 -8.48
C PHE A 71 8.56 7.24 -7.05
N MET A 72 9.07 8.08 -6.16
CA MET A 72 9.30 7.71 -4.75
C MET A 72 7.99 7.30 -4.05
N TRP A 73 6.92 8.05 -4.28
CA TRP A 73 5.60 7.70 -3.75
C TRP A 73 5.13 6.32 -4.24
N ARG A 74 5.30 6.03 -5.53
CA ARG A 74 4.98 4.72 -6.11
C ARG A 74 5.85 3.60 -5.54
N ALA A 75 7.14 3.85 -5.36
CA ALA A 75 8.06 2.89 -4.76
C ALA A 75 7.63 2.49 -3.35
N ILE A 76 7.37 3.48 -2.49
CA ILE A 76 6.95 3.26 -1.09
C ILE A 76 5.58 2.59 -1.01
N LYS A 77 4.68 2.86 -1.96
CA LYS A 77 3.36 2.21 -2.04
C LYS A 77 3.41 0.84 -2.72
N ASN A 78 4.59 0.33 -3.03
CA ASN A 78 4.76 -0.92 -3.77
C ASN A 78 3.95 -0.94 -5.09
N ALA A 79 3.82 0.24 -5.73
CA ALA A 79 3.03 0.47 -6.93
C ALA A 79 3.88 0.61 -8.20
N ILE A 80 5.15 0.20 -8.13
CA ILE A 80 6.01 0.03 -9.29
C ILE A 80 5.73 -1.33 -9.93
N LEU A 81 5.78 -1.37 -11.25
CA LEU A 81 5.60 -2.60 -12.02
C LEU A 81 6.89 -3.43 -11.97
N VAL A 82 7.02 -4.21 -10.91
CA VAL A 82 8.07 -5.22 -10.74
C VAL A 82 7.48 -6.62 -10.94
N LYS A 83 8.31 -7.62 -11.24
CA LYS A 83 7.84 -8.98 -11.55
C LYS A 83 7.01 -9.59 -10.44
N THR A 84 7.39 -9.42 -9.18
CA THR A 84 6.59 -9.92 -8.05
C THR A 84 5.16 -9.36 -8.07
N SER A 85 4.98 -8.07 -8.38
CA SER A 85 3.65 -7.46 -8.48
C SER A 85 2.87 -7.93 -9.72
N LEU A 86 3.56 -8.25 -10.80
CA LEU A 86 2.96 -8.77 -12.04
C LEU A 86 2.53 -10.24 -11.88
N VAL A 87 3.31 -11.05 -11.17
CA VAL A 87 2.93 -12.43 -10.81
C VAL A 87 1.70 -12.45 -9.90
N GLN A 88 1.65 -11.58 -8.88
CA GLN A 88 0.47 -11.44 -8.03
C GLN A 88 -0.80 -11.07 -8.82
N ARG A 89 -0.64 -10.31 -9.90
CA ARG A 89 -1.74 -9.94 -10.83
C ARG A 89 -2.00 -10.97 -11.91
N LYS A 90 -1.29 -12.12 -11.88
CA LYS A 90 -1.40 -13.20 -12.89
C LYS A 90 -1.07 -12.75 -14.31
N VAL A 91 -0.21 -11.74 -14.47
CA VAL A 91 0.30 -11.27 -15.77
C VAL A 91 1.54 -12.06 -16.17
N LEU A 92 2.39 -12.41 -15.19
CA LEU A 92 3.58 -13.23 -15.38
C LEU A 92 3.50 -14.48 -14.51
N THR A 93 4.27 -15.49 -14.88
CA THR A 93 4.41 -16.76 -14.12
C THR A 93 5.66 -16.79 -13.27
N GLU A 94 6.70 -16.04 -13.67
CA GLU A 94 8.00 -16.01 -13.01
C GLU A 94 8.30 -14.64 -12.39
N GLU A 95 8.80 -14.67 -11.16
CA GLU A 95 9.16 -13.46 -10.41
C GLU A 95 10.66 -13.18 -10.37
N THR A 96 11.48 -14.07 -10.98
CA THR A 96 12.95 -13.96 -10.96
C THR A 96 13.42 -12.74 -11.75
N CYS A 97 14.34 -11.97 -11.17
CA CYS A 97 14.95 -10.79 -11.79
C CYS A 97 15.67 -11.14 -13.09
N ASP A 98 15.38 -10.42 -14.18
CA ASP A 98 16.01 -10.66 -15.48
C ASP A 98 17.50 -10.30 -15.52
N GLN A 99 17.92 -9.39 -14.68
CA GLN A 99 19.30 -8.91 -14.66
C GLN A 99 20.24 -9.90 -13.94
N CYS A 100 19.94 -10.19 -12.68
CA CYS A 100 20.82 -11.06 -11.87
C CYS A 100 20.46 -12.55 -11.95
N LYS A 101 19.25 -12.91 -12.37
CA LYS A 101 18.72 -14.29 -12.44
C LYS A 101 18.74 -15.07 -11.11
N MET A 102 18.93 -14.41 -9.99
CA MET A 102 19.18 -15.08 -8.68
C MET A 102 18.03 -14.87 -7.68
N GLN A 103 17.35 -13.74 -7.71
CA GLN A 103 16.37 -13.36 -6.69
C GLN A 103 15.08 -12.86 -7.30
N PRO A 104 13.94 -12.94 -6.56
CA PRO A 104 12.68 -12.34 -7.00
C PRO A 104 12.82 -10.81 -7.17
N GLU A 105 12.26 -10.29 -8.25
CA GLU A 105 12.29 -8.86 -8.55
C GLU A 105 11.16 -8.15 -7.79
N ASN A 106 11.41 -7.80 -6.55
CA ASN A 106 10.59 -6.86 -5.79
C ASN A 106 11.12 -5.42 -5.94
N VAL A 107 10.39 -4.42 -5.41
CA VAL A 107 10.77 -3.00 -5.52
C VAL A 107 12.14 -2.72 -4.92
N LEU A 108 12.45 -3.32 -3.77
CA LEU A 108 13.74 -3.15 -3.11
C LEU A 108 14.87 -3.76 -3.95
N HIS A 109 14.65 -4.97 -4.49
CA HIS A 109 15.62 -5.64 -5.35
C HIS A 109 15.86 -4.83 -6.63
N ALA A 110 14.80 -4.42 -7.31
CA ALA A 110 14.90 -3.68 -8.57
C ALA A 110 15.56 -2.31 -8.45
N LEU A 111 15.44 -1.65 -7.28
CA LEU A 111 15.98 -0.31 -7.09
C LEU A 111 17.29 -0.27 -6.29
N TRP A 112 17.56 -1.27 -5.47
CA TRP A 112 18.65 -1.20 -4.51
C TRP A 112 19.54 -2.44 -4.43
N SER A 113 18.96 -3.62 -4.16
CA SER A 113 19.75 -4.79 -3.74
C SER A 113 20.23 -5.67 -4.90
N CYS A 114 19.80 -5.44 -6.14
CA CYS A 114 20.28 -6.21 -7.29
C CYS A 114 21.80 -6.06 -7.47
N SER A 115 22.52 -7.18 -7.62
CA SER A 115 23.96 -7.18 -7.85
C SER A 115 24.36 -6.42 -9.11
N CYS A 116 23.55 -6.47 -10.15
CA CYS A 116 23.80 -5.76 -11.41
C CYS A 116 23.68 -4.25 -11.30
N LEU A 117 23.08 -3.73 -10.23
CA LEU A 117 23.06 -2.28 -9.96
C LEU A 117 24.33 -1.76 -9.31
N GLY A 118 25.30 -2.62 -9.04
CA GLY A 118 26.58 -2.24 -8.43
C GLY A 118 27.26 -1.11 -9.19
N GLU A 119 27.38 -1.22 -10.50
CA GLU A 119 28.04 -0.22 -11.35
C GLU A 119 27.32 1.14 -11.32
N VAL A 120 25.99 1.13 -11.25
CA VAL A 120 25.18 2.36 -11.18
C VAL A 120 25.42 3.13 -9.88
N TRP A 121 25.49 2.40 -8.75
CA TRP A 121 25.62 3.01 -7.44
C TRP A 121 27.07 3.24 -7.01
N MET A 122 28.04 2.48 -7.58
CA MET A 122 29.47 2.63 -7.25
C MET A 122 30.16 3.77 -7.99
N SER A 123 29.53 4.35 -9.00
CA SER A 123 30.11 5.47 -9.76
C SER A 123 30.31 6.74 -8.92
N ASP A 124 29.67 6.81 -7.76
CA ASP A 124 29.74 7.98 -6.89
C ASP A 124 30.12 7.57 -5.45
N GLN A 125 31.17 8.19 -4.90
CA GLN A 125 31.64 7.96 -3.52
C GLN A 125 30.53 8.21 -2.48
N VAL A 126 29.52 9.01 -2.83
CA VAL A 126 28.35 9.33 -2.00
C VAL A 126 27.55 8.07 -1.63
N TRP A 127 27.58 7.01 -2.46
CA TRP A 127 26.77 5.79 -2.26
C TRP A 127 27.53 4.63 -1.62
N SER A 128 28.75 4.84 -1.16
CA SER A 128 29.59 3.80 -0.53
C SER A 128 28.93 3.13 0.69
N PHE A 129 28.04 3.85 1.41
CA PHE A 129 27.27 3.34 2.54
C PHE A 129 26.26 2.24 2.17
N ARG A 130 25.96 2.06 0.88
CA ARG A 130 25.03 1.00 0.39
C ARG A 130 25.43 -0.39 0.85
N ASN A 131 26.71 -0.67 0.88
CA ASN A 131 27.25 -1.98 1.26
C ASN A 131 27.11 -2.29 2.76
N THR A 132 26.88 -1.27 3.58
CA THR A 132 26.72 -1.40 5.03
C THR A 132 25.26 -1.42 5.47
N MET A 133 24.31 -1.04 4.58
CA MET A 133 22.89 -1.01 4.90
C MET A 133 22.17 -2.26 4.38
N THR A 134 21.64 -3.05 5.30
CA THR A 134 20.72 -4.14 5.01
C THR A 134 19.29 -3.70 5.31
N PHE A 135 18.46 -3.61 4.30
CA PHE A 135 17.03 -3.35 4.46
C PHE A 135 16.27 -4.67 4.46
N SER A 136 15.58 -4.97 5.52
CA SER A 136 14.88 -6.24 5.68
C SER A 136 13.46 -6.27 5.11
N ASN A 137 12.88 -5.17 4.65
CA ASN A 137 11.65 -5.00 3.87
C ASN A 137 11.15 -3.55 3.97
N PHE A 138 10.47 -3.10 2.94
CA PHE A 138 9.61 -1.92 3.02
C PHE A 138 8.23 -2.33 3.52
#